data_e1e328dca00cdcaa623d6d49c4d0a789
#
_entry.id   e1e328dca00cdcaa623d6d49c4d0a789
#
_cell.length_a   1.000
_cell.length_b   1.000
_cell.length_c   1.000
_cell.angle_alpha   90.00
_cell.angle_beta   90.00
_cell.angle_gamma   90.00
#
_symmetry.space_group_name_H-M   'P 1'
#
loop_
_entity.id
_entity.type
_entity.pdbx_description
1 polymer ?
#
loop_
_entity_poly.entity_id
_entity_poly.type
_entity_poly.pdbx_seq_one_letter_code
_entity_poly.pdbx_strand_id
1 'polypeptide(L)'
;MAELIPGLQIESLDLEARGVAHHEGKVVFVRGALPGETVTARVVRRKPRFDVAEVESIEQASVMRVAPRCPHFSVCGGCSMQHLESRAQVAIKQRVLEDSLWHIARIRPESMLPPIVGPAFGYRYRARLSVRHVPKKGGVLVGFHERGSSYVADMRECHVMPRHISDLLVPLRELVGSLSIRDRLPQIEVAQGESVLALVLRILMPLSDADQGQVRTFAQQHGLEIWLQTSGPDTIELFCSPAADGSALDYTLPEFGVRMPFKPTDFTQVNHPINAVLVGRAVRLLDPQPDERVADLFCGLGNFSLPLATRCAQVLGIEGSKTLVARAQANSIANGLGEKTVFRAANLFELTPAAWAVEGRFDRILIDPPREGAFALAQALSQPGIARPRRVVYVSCNAATLARDAAMMVNEGGWVLRQAGVVNMFPNTSHVESIAVFEPGPVPLKAAD
;
A
#
# COMPACT_ATOMS: atom_id res chain seq x y z
N MET A 1 -22.57 -8.90 -31.92
CA MET A 1 -21.19 -9.44 -31.87
C MET A 1 -20.33 -8.36 -31.21
N ALA A 2 -19.40 -8.71 -30.35
CA ALA A 2 -18.45 -7.73 -29.79
C ALA A 2 -17.55 -7.24 -30.94
N GLU A 3 -17.32 -5.93 -31.03
CA GLU A 3 -16.50 -5.32 -32.07
C GLU A 3 -15.01 -5.62 -31.81
N LEU A 4 -14.31 -6.02 -32.86
CA LEU A 4 -12.89 -6.28 -32.89
C LEU A 4 -12.15 -5.11 -33.57
N ILE A 5 -11.06 -4.65 -33.00
CA ILE A 5 -10.13 -3.67 -33.58
C ILE A 5 -8.82 -4.41 -33.87
N PRO A 6 -8.53 -4.80 -35.10
CA PRO A 6 -7.30 -5.48 -35.48
C PRO A 6 -6.14 -4.49 -35.63
N GLY A 7 -4.90 -4.96 -35.46
CA GLY A 7 -3.67 -4.21 -35.73
C GLY A 7 -3.44 -3.00 -34.84
N LEU A 8 -4.01 -2.98 -33.60
CA LEU A 8 -3.92 -1.85 -32.68
C LEU A 8 -2.52 -1.78 -32.08
N GLN A 9 -1.83 -0.67 -32.29
CA GLN A 9 -0.50 -0.41 -31.74
C GLN A 9 -0.59 0.12 -30.32
N ILE A 10 0.09 -0.52 -29.36
CA ILE A 10 0.11 -0.12 -27.96
C ILE A 10 1.30 0.79 -27.68
N GLU A 11 1.02 2.03 -27.31
CA GLU A 11 2.00 3.12 -27.16
C GLU A 11 2.60 3.17 -25.74
N SER A 12 1.76 2.98 -24.70
CA SER A 12 2.15 3.12 -23.31
C SER A 12 1.22 2.30 -22.39
N LEU A 13 1.44 2.39 -21.06
CA LEU A 13 0.49 1.92 -20.04
C LEU A 13 -0.08 3.09 -19.25
N ASP A 14 -1.35 2.98 -18.90
CA ASP A 14 -1.99 3.88 -17.95
C ASP A 14 -1.74 3.49 -16.48
N LEU A 15 -2.32 4.27 -15.55
CA LEU A 15 -2.20 4.05 -14.10
C LEU A 15 -2.84 2.73 -13.61
N GLU A 16 -3.68 2.09 -14.42
CA GLU A 16 -4.30 0.79 -14.13
C GLU A 16 -3.59 -0.37 -14.82
N ALA A 17 -2.43 -0.12 -15.45
CA ALA A 17 -1.66 -1.06 -16.27
C ALA A 17 -2.46 -1.59 -17.49
N ARG A 18 -3.29 -0.74 -18.10
CA ARG A 18 -3.92 -1.00 -19.39
C ARG A 18 -3.06 -0.40 -20.50
N GLY A 19 -2.90 -1.12 -21.59
CA GLY A 19 -2.28 -0.58 -22.81
C GLY A 19 -3.07 0.63 -23.32
N VAL A 20 -2.37 1.70 -23.69
CA VAL A 20 -2.94 2.90 -24.29
C VAL A 20 -2.67 2.85 -25.80
N ALA A 21 -3.70 3.03 -26.59
CA ALA A 21 -3.63 3.11 -28.03
C ALA A 21 -4.62 4.14 -28.57
N HIS A 22 -4.49 4.50 -29.85
CA HIS A 22 -5.43 5.37 -30.55
C HIS A 22 -6.07 4.63 -31.74
N HIS A 23 -7.37 4.76 -31.89
CA HIS A 23 -8.11 4.24 -33.02
C HIS A 23 -9.15 5.27 -33.48
N GLU A 24 -9.11 5.64 -34.74
CA GLU A 24 -10.02 6.64 -35.35
C GLU A 24 -10.10 7.96 -34.53
N GLY A 25 -8.94 8.45 -34.02
CA GLY A 25 -8.86 9.68 -33.25
C GLY A 25 -9.31 9.55 -31.79
N LYS A 26 -9.63 8.35 -31.32
CA LYS A 26 -10.11 8.08 -29.98
C LYS A 26 -9.13 7.22 -29.19
N VAL A 27 -8.97 7.51 -27.91
CA VAL A 27 -8.14 6.69 -27.01
C VAL A 27 -8.82 5.34 -26.74
N VAL A 28 -8.04 4.27 -26.79
CA VAL A 28 -8.48 2.91 -26.45
C VAL A 28 -7.60 2.38 -25.32
N PHE A 29 -8.21 2.05 -24.19
CA PHE A 29 -7.52 1.40 -23.06
C PHE A 29 -7.69 -0.11 -23.19
N VAL A 30 -6.59 -0.83 -23.43
CA VAL A 30 -6.58 -2.26 -23.73
C VAL A 30 -6.06 -3.06 -22.54
N ARG A 31 -6.91 -3.83 -21.90
CA ARG A 31 -6.52 -4.73 -20.81
C ARG A 31 -5.67 -5.88 -21.36
N GLY A 32 -4.56 -6.16 -20.67
CA GLY A 32 -3.66 -7.28 -21.02
C GLY A 32 -2.65 -6.98 -22.13
N ALA A 33 -2.69 -5.79 -22.73
CA ALA A 33 -1.72 -5.35 -23.72
C ALA A 33 -0.53 -4.63 -23.07
N LEU A 34 0.62 -4.71 -23.72
CA LEU A 34 1.89 -4.09 -23.29
C LEU A 34 2.44 -3.12 -24.33
N PRO A 35 3.20 -2.11 -23.93
CA PRO A 35 3.82 -1.17 -24.86
C PRO A 35 4.68 -1.87 -25.91
N GLY A 36 4.57 -1.39 -27.15
CA GLY A 36 5.25 -1.94 -28.31
C GLY A 36 4.62 -3.20 -28.91
N GLU A 37 3.43 -3.62 -28.41
CA GLU A 37 2.68 -4.71 -29.02
C GLU A 37 1.77 -4.24 -30.14
N THR A 38 1.54 -5.13 -31.09
CA THR A 38 0.43 -5.06 -32.06
C THR A 38 -0.58 -6.12 -31.65
N VAL A 39 -1.84 -5.69 -31.42
CA VAL A 39 -2.88 -6.59 -30.92
C VAL A 39 -4.19 -6.43 -31.68
N THR A 40 -4.95 -7.50 -31.74
CA THR A 40 -6.41 -7.41 -32.00
C THR A 40 -7.10 -7.29 -30.66
N ALA A 41 -7.88 -6.23 -30.47
CA ALA A 41 -8.57 -5.93 -29.23
C ALA A 41 -10.09 -6.01 -29.38
N ARG A 42 -10.76 -6.61 -28.40
CA ARG A 42 -12.22 -6.72 -28.34
C ARG A 42 -12.77 -5.60 -27.46
N VAL A 43 -13.62 -4.73 -28.05
CA VAL A 43 -14.25 -3.63 -27.30
C VAL A 43 -15.24 -4.19 -26.28
N VAL A 44 -15.04 -3.87 -25.00
CA VAL A 44 -15.92 -4.29 -23.90
C VAL A 44 -16.79 -3.14 -23.37
N ARG A 45 -16.36 -1.89 -23.58
CA ARG A 45 -17.12 -0.71 -23.15
C ARG A 45 -16.78 0.52 -23.99
N ARG A 46 -17.81 1.20 -24.49
CA ARG A 46 -17.66 2.49 -25.19
C ARG A 46 -18.00 3.67 -24.26
N LYS A 47 -17.22 4.72 -24.38
CA LYS A 47 -17.42 6.03 -23.73
C LYS A 47 -17.28 7.14 -24.77
N PRO A 48 -17.83 8.35 -24.55
CA PRO A 48 -17.71 9.43 -25.52
C PRO A 48 -16.25 9.80 -25.87
N ARG A 49 -15.34 9.78 -24.91
CA ARG A 49 -13.95 10.22 -25.08
C ARG A 49 -12.94 9.08 -25.19
N PHE A 50 -13.29 7.85 -24.84
CA PHE A 50 -12.40 6.71 -24.88
C PHE A 50 -13.17 5.40 -24.94
N ASP A 51 -12.52 4.34 -25.39
CA ASP A 51 -13.04 2.99 -25.33
C ASP A 51 -12.21 2.13 -24.38
N VAL A 52 -12.84 1.08 -23.84
CA VAL A 52 -12.16 0.04 -23.07
C VAL A 52 -12.27 -1.26 -23.81
N ALA A 53 -11.15 -1.91 -24.04
CA ALA A 53 -11.03 -3.16 -24.75
C ALA A 53 -10.21 -4.18 -23.97
N GLU A 54 -10.24 -5.41 -24.40
CA GLU A 54 -9.42 -6.52 -23.91
C GLU A 54 -8.68 -7.15 -25.10
N VAL A 55 -7.43 -7.60 -24.85
CA VAL A 55 -6.67 -8.34 -25.86
C VAL A 55 -7.42 -9.59 -26.25
N GLU A 56 -7.69 -9.76 -27.54
CA GLU A 56 -8.22 -10.99 -28.14
C GLU A 56 -7.06 -11.86 -28.66
N SER A 57 -6.14 -11.25 -29.41
CA SER A 57 -4.90 -11.89 -29.86
C SER A 57 -3.74 -10.91 -29.93
N ILE A 58 -2.52 -11.41 -29.81
CA ILE A 58 -1.29 -10.64 -29.93
C ILE A 58 -0.63 -11.05 -31.24
N GLU A 59 -0.51 -10.10 -32.16
CA GLU A 59 0.09 -10.28 -33.49
C GLU A 59 1.61 -10.13 -33.40
N GLN A 60 2.05 -9.11 -32.63
CA GLN A 60 3.46 -8.89 -32.33
C GLN A 60 3.60 -8.65 -30.83
N ALA A 61 4.32 -9.54 -30.13
CA ALA A 61 4.52 -9.45 -28.69
C ALA A 61 5.67 -8.49 -28.35
N SER A 62 5.52 -7.80 -27.21
CA SER A 62 6.61 -7.03 -26.61
C SER A 62 7.73 -7.96 -26.11
N VAL A 63 8.97 -7.54 -26.26
CA VAL A 63 10.15 -8.23 -25.66
C VAL A 63 10.09 -8.31 -24.14
N MET A 64 9.27 -7.47 -23.51
CA MET A 64 9.06 -7.45 -22.04
C MET A 64 7.94 -8.39 -21.59
N ARG A 65 7.25 -9.06 -22.51
CA ARG A 65 6.15 -9.96 -22.16
C ARG A 65 6.69 -11.28 -21.62
N VAL A 66 6.10 -11.71 -20.52
CA VAL A 66 6.38 -13.00 -19.88
C VAL A 66 5.08 -13.77 -19.62
N ALA A 67 5.15 -15.08 -19.49
CA ALA A 67 4.03 -15.88 -19.05
C ALA A 67 3.74 -15.58 -17.57
N PRO A 68 2.48 -15.22 -17.20
CA PRO A 68 2.11 -15.05 -15.80
C PRO A 68 2.33 -16.33 -14.99
N ARG A 69 3.01 -16.22 -13.85
CA ARG A 69 3.25 -17.37 -12.98
C ARG A 69 1.96 -17.90 -12.33
N CYS A 70 1.03 -17.00 -11.97
CA CYS A 70 -0.20 -17.35 -11.27
C CYS A 70 -1.26 -17.81 -12.27
N PRO A 71 -1.85 -19.03 -12.12
CA PRO A 71 -2.88 -19.54 -13.01
C PRO A 71 -4.20 -18.72 -12.94
N HIS A 72 -4.38 -17.95 -11.85
CA HIS A 72 -5.56 -17.12 -11.67
C HIS A 72 -5.39 -15.68 -12.19
N PHE A 73 -4.26 -15.34 -12.84
CA PHE A 73 -3.96 -13.97 -13.24
C PHE A 73 -5.00 -13.36 -14.19
N SER A 74 -5.60 -14.14 -15.07
CA SER A 74 -6.60 -13.66 -16.03
C SER A 74 -7.95 -13.30 -15.36
N VAL A 75 -8.26 -13.90 -14.20
CA VAL A 75 -9.56 -13.77 -13.51
C VAL A 75 -9.43 -12.94 -12.24
N CYS A 76 -8.45 -13.24 -11.40
CA CYS A 76 -8.24 -12.58 -10.12
C CYS A 76 -7.83 -11.11 -10.28
N GLY A 77 -8.48 -10.21 -9.53
CA GLY A 77 -8.20 -8.77 -9.51
C GLY A 77 -6.99 -8.36 -8.66
N GLY A 78 -6.35 -9.30 -7.95
CA GLY A 78 -5.25 -8.99 -7.04
C GLY A 78 -3.93 -8.57 -7.72
N CYS A 79 -3.74 -8.92 -9.00
CA CYS A 79 -2.56 -8.56 -9.79
C CYS A 79 -2.96 -8.01 -11.16
N SER A 80 -2.22 -7.03 -11.68
CA SER A 80 -2.47 -6.42 -12.98
C SER A 80 -1.30 -6.55 -13.97
N MET A 81 -0.08 -6.92 -13.51
CA MET A 81 1.15 -6.80 -14.29
C MET A 81 2.01 -8.08 -14.35
N GLN A 82 1.47 -9.28 -13.99
CA GLN A 82 2.30 -10.51 -14.03
C GLN A 82 2.73 -10.94 -15.44
N HIS A 83 2.10 -10.42 -16.49
CA HIS A 83 2.47 -10.66 -17.89
C HIS A 83 3.60 -9.74 -18.37
N LEU A 84 4.10 -8.87 -17.51
CA LEU A 84 5.21 -7.95 -17.75
C LEU A 84 6.41 -8.36 -16.89
N GLU A 85 7.61 -8.38 -17.48
CA GLU A 85 8.87 -8.67 -16.80
C GLU A 85 9.08 -7.75 -15.59
N SER A 86 9.60 -8.27 -14.47
CA SER A 86 9.65 -7.54 -13.19
C SER A 86 10.45 -6.23 -13.22
N ARG A 87 11.56 -6.19 -14.00
CA ARG A 87 12.36 -4.96 -14.14
C ARG A 87 11.62 -3.93 -14.98
N ALA A 88 10.90 -4.37 -16.01
CA ALA A 88 10.06 -3.51 -16.82
C ALA A 88 8.88 -2.94 -16.01
N GLN A 89 8.30 -3.70 -15.06
CA GLN A 89 7.31 -3.15 -14.13
C GLN A 89 7.86 -1.96 -13.34
N VAL A 90 9.09 -2.05 -12.84
CA VAL A 90 9.74 -0.97 -12.09
C VAL A 90 9.99 0.25 -12.96
N ALA A 91 10.49 0.05 -14.19
CA ALA A 91 10.71 1.13 -15.15
C ALA A 91 9.40 1.88 -15.50
N ILE A 92 8.30 1.14 -15.69
CA ILE A 92 6.98 1.74 -15.94
C ILE A 92 6.50 2.52 -14.72
N LYS A 93 6.65 2.01 -13.51
CA LYS A 93 6.29 2.72 -12.27
C LYS A 93 7.10 4.00 -12.11
N GLN A 94 8.39 3.97 -12.43
CA GLN A 94 9.23 5.15 -12.43
C GLN A 94 8.73 6.18 -13.45
N ARG A 95 8.41 5.75 -14.66
CA ARG A 95 7.81 6.62 -15.68
C ARG A 95 6.51 7.26 -15.22
N VAL A 96 5.64 6.51 -14.52
CA VAL A 96 4.40 7.06 -13.94
C VAL A 96 4.69 8.17 -12.93
N LEU A 97 5.72 8.01 -12.08
CA LEU A 97 6.13 9.06 -11.13
C LEU A 97 6.64 10.30 -11.87
N GLU A 98 7.55 10.13 -12.83
CA GLU A 98 8.13 11.21 -13.64
C GLU A 98 7.05 11.99 -14.41
N ASP A 99 6.16 11.27 -15.08
CA ASP A 99 5.05 11.85 -15.84
C ASP A 99 4.05 12.58 -14.92
N SER A 100 3.75 12.05 -13.73
CA SER A 100 2.89 12.73 -12.75
C SER A 100 3.52 14.04 -12.29
N LEU A 101 4.80 14.05 -11.91
CA LEU A 101 5.52 15.24 -11.49
C LEU A 101 5.57 16.29 -12.61
N TRP A 102 5.76 15.86 -13.87
CA TRP A 102 5.84 16.76 -14.99
C TRP A 102 4.46 17.29 -15.46
N HIS A 103 3.50 16.40 -15.64
CA HIS A 103 2.21 16.81 -16.21
C HIS A 103 1.32 17.54 -15.24
N ILE A 104 1.36 17.19 -13.95
CA ILE A 104 0.53 17.83 -12.90
C ILE A 104 1.24 19.04 -12.30
N ALA A 105 2.52 18.89 -11.92
CA ALA A 105 3.24 19.90 -11.17
C ALA A 105 4.18 20.79 -12.02
N ARG A 106 4.55 20.36 -13.22
CA ARG A 106 5.59 21.00 -14.06
C ARG A 106 6.95 21.06 -13.39
N ILE A 107 7.25 20.09 -12.53
CA ILE A 107 8.51 20.00 -11.80
C ILE A 107 9.26 18.73 -12.18
N ARG A 108 10.58 18.77 -11.95
CA ARG A 108 11.45 17.59 -12.02
C ARG A 108 12.35 17.56 -10.78
N PRO A 109 12.62 16.41 -10.21
CA PRO A 109 13.62 16.29 -9.16
C PRO A 109 15.02 16.61 -9.74
N GLU A 110 15.92 17.12 -8.91
CA GLU A 110 17.31 17.32 -9.33
C GLU A 110 18.01 16.00 -9.64
N SER A 111 17.61 14.93 -8.92
CA SER A 111 18.09 13.58 -9.22
C SER A 111 17.01 12.52 -8.95
N MET A 112 17.03 11.44 -9.77
CA MET A 112 16.20 10.26 -9.53
C MET A 112 16.96 9.28 -8.63
N LEU A 113 16.29 8.85 -7.54
CA LEU A 113 16.79 7.82 -6.65
C LEU A 113 16.73 6.44 -7.35
N PRO A 114 17.72 5.57 -7.14
CA PRO A 114 17.59 4.18 -7.53
C PRO A 114 16.34 3.56 -6.91
N PRO A 115 15.53 2.80 -7.67
CA PRO A 115 14.30 2.19 -7.17
C PRO A 115 14.60 1.21 -6.02
N ILE A 116 13.69 1.13 -5.04
CA ILE A 116 13.69 0.04 -4.08
C ILE A 116 12.97 -1.14 -4.71
N VAL A 117 13.66 -2.27 -4.82
CA VAL A 117 13.12 -3.49 -5.41
C VAL A 117 13.35 -4.68 -4.48
N GLY A 118 12.50 -5.70 -4.61
CA GLY A 118 12.59 -6.93 -3.84
C GLY A 118 11.92 -8.10 -4.58
N PRO A 119 11.70 -9.23 -3.90
CA PRO A 119 11.04 -10.39 -4.49
C PRO A 119 9.69 -10.04 -5.11
N ALA A 120 9.44 -10.50 -6.34
CA ALA A 120 8.19 -10.26 -7.04
C ALA A 120 7.03 -11.15 -6.53
N PHE A 121 7.35 -12.22 -5.78
CA PHE A 121 6.41 -13.21 -5.26
C PHE A 121 6.72 -13.51 -3.79
N GLY A 122 5.74 -14.05 -3.07
CA GLY A 122 5.88 -14.40 -1.66
C GLY A 122 6.06 -13.22 -0.70
N TYR A 123 5.75 -12.01 -1.15
CA TYR A 123 6.01 -10.78 -0.41
C TYR A 123 4.83 -10.27 0.42
N ARG A 124 3.62 -10.77 0.14
CA ARG A 124 2.38 -10.20 0.71
C ARG A 124 2.03 -10.88 2.02
N TYR A 125 2.39 -10.25 3.12
CA TYR A 125 2.18 -10.72 4.49
C TYR A 125 0.79 -10.35 5.05
N ARG A 126 0.03 -9.53 4.36
CA ARG A 126 -1.35 -9.18 4.72
C ARG A 126 -2.27 -9.31 3.53
N ALA A 127 -3.45 -9.90 3.77
CA ALA A 127 -4.48 -10.03 2.77
C ALA A 127 -5.86 -9.95 3.39
N ARG A 128 -6.80 -9.37 2.66
CA ARG A 128 -8.23 -9.45 2.95
C ARG A 128 -8.88 -10.31 1.90
N LEU A 129 -9.27 -11.51 2.30
CA LEU A 129 -9.88 -12.51 1.44
C LEU A 129 -11.41 -12.43 1.60
N SER A 130 -12.10 -12.32 0.49
CA SER A 130 -13.56 -12.42 0.46
C SER A 130 -13.98 -13.88 0.50
N VAL A 131 -15.06 -14.15 1.19
CA VAL A 131 -15.64 -15.48 1.33
C VAL A 131 -17.06 -15.47 0.77
N ARG A 132 -17.40 -16.48 -0.03
CA ARG A 132 -18.76 -16.63 -0.56
C ARG A 132 -19.12 -18.09 -0.76
N HIS A 133 -20.24 -18.51 -0.20
CA HIS A 133 -20.82 -19.81 -0.50
C HIS A 133 -21.54 -19.75 -1.85
N VAL A 134 -21.07 -20.57 -2.81
CA VAL A 134 -21.57 -20.65 -4.17
C VAL A 134 -21.79 -22.13 -4.54
N PRO A 135 -22.95 -22.72 -4.24
CA PRO A 135 -23.22 -24.16 -4.49
C PRO A 135 -22.94 -24.58 -5.93
N LYS A 136 -23.25 -23.73 -6.91
CA LYS A 136 -22.99 -23.99 -8.35
C LYS A 136 -21.50 -24.10 -8.71
N LYS A 137 -20.58 -23.61 -7.87
CA LYS A 137 -19.11 -23.71 -8.01
C LYS A 137 -18.50 -24.72 -7.03
N GLY A 138 -19.32 -25.61 -6.46
CA GLY A 138 -18.85 -26.68 -5.58
C GLY A 138 -18.68 -26.29 -4.11
N GLY A 139 -19.29 -25.19 -3.64
CA GLY A 139 -19.28 -24.83 -2.21
C GLY A 139 -18.75 -23.44 -1.92
N VAL A 140 -17.88 -23.35 -0.90
CA VAL A 140 -17.33 -22.05 -0.47
C VAL A 140 -16.12 -21.66 -1.32
N LEU A 141 -16.09 -20.40 -1.76
CA LEU A 141 -14.94 -19.74 -2.36
C LEU A 141 -14.28 -18.82 -1.34
N VAL A 142 -12.95 -18.86 -1.27
CA VAL A 142 -12.10 -17.95 -0.48
C VAL A 142 -11.04 -17.37 -1.39
N GLY A 143 -10.98 -16.03 -1.51
CA GLY A 143 -10.02 -15.40 -2.41
C GLY A 143 -10.24 -13.90 -2.59
N PHE A 144 -9.53 -13.31 -3.54
CA PHE A 144 -9.75 -11.94 -3.95
C PHE A 144 -10.96 -11.85 -4.91
N HIS A 145 -11.44 -10.63 -5.12
CA HIS A 145 -12.48 -10.40 -6.15
C HIS A 145 -11.93 -10.65 -7.55
N GLU A 146 -12.80 -11.07 -8.45
CA GLU A 146 -12.53 -11.09 -9.88
C GLU A 146 -12.32 -9.65 -10.40
N ARG A 147 -11.58 -9.49 -11.48
CA ARG A 147 -11.33 -8.18 -12.10
C ARG A 147 -12.63 -7.48 -12.49
N GLY A 148 -12.80 -6.24 -12.00
CA GLY A 148 -13.97 -5.43 -12.38
C GLY A 148 -15.30 -6.00 -11.92
N SER A 149 -15.31 -6.91 -10.97
CA SER A 149 -16.47 -7.63 -10.48
C SER A 149 -16.49 -7.65 -8.94
N SER A 150 -17.67 -7.89 -8.37
CA SER A 150 -17.85 -8.18 -6.95
C SER A 150 -17.84 -9.69 -6.65
N TYR A 151 -17.67 -10.54 -7.65
CA TYR A 151 -17.58 -11.97 -7.46
C TYR A 151 -16.23 -12.37 -6.87
N VAL A 152 -16.21 -13.43 -6.07
CA VAL A 152 -14.99 -14.01 -5.54
C VAL A 152 -14.37 -14.94 -6.57
N ALA A 153 -13.09 -14.71 -6.90
CA ALA A 153 -12.34 -15.57 -7.80
C ALA A 153 -12.19 -16.98 -7.20
N ASP A 154 -12.38 -18.01 -8.01
CA ASP A 154 -12.16 -19.40 -7.60
C ASP A 154 -10.65 -19.69 -7.57
N MET A 155 -10.03 -19.30 -6.46
CA MET A 155 -8.58 -19.40 -6.24
C MET A 155 -8.25 -20.65 -5.43
N ARG A 156 -7.17 -21.32 -5.82
CA ARG A 156 -6.59 -22.44 -5.05
C ARG A 156 -5.20 -22.12 -4.51
N GLU A 157 -4.55 -21.11 -5.07
CA GLU A 157 -3.22 -20.66 -4.70
C GLU A 157 -3.08 -19.15 -4.98
N CYS A 158 -2.09 -18.51 -4.34
CA CYS A 158 -1.76 -17.10 -4.57
C CYS A 158 -0.25 -16.89 -4.48
N HIS A 159 0.41 -16.69 -5.61
CA HIS A 159 1.87 -16.61 -5.67
C HIS A 159 2.46 -15.33 -5.06
N VAL A 160 1.68 -14.26 -4.87
CA VAL A 160 2.18 -13.06 -4.18
C VAL A 160 2.19 -13.20 -2.66
N MET A 161 1.39 -14.11 -2.10
CA MET A 161 1.47 -14.48 -0.68
C MET A 161 2.62 -15.49 -0.46
N PRO A 162 3.25 -15.52 0.73
CA PRO A 162 4.11 -16.62 1.14
C PRO A 162 3.41 -17.97 0.95
N ARG A 163 4.20 -19.01 0.60
CA ARG A 163 3.64 -20.31 0.25
C ARG A 163 2.77 -20.90 1.35
N HIS A 164 3.23 -20.87 2.61
CA HIS A 164 2.46 -21.38 3.75
C HIS A 164 1.12 -20.69 3.96
N ILE A 165 0.97 -19.40 3.55
CA ILE A 165 -0.31 -18.69 3.56
C ILE A 165 -1.15 -19.08 2.33
N SER A 166 -0.52 -19.18 1.16
CA SER A 166 -1.19 -19.59 -0.07
C SER A 166 -1.81 -20.99 0.06
N ASP A 167 -1.09 -21.91 0.68
CA ASP A 167 -1.50 -23.31 0.88
C ASP A 167 -2.72 -23.43 1.83
N LEU A 168 -3.06 -22.39 2.60
CA LEU A 168 -4.28 -22.33 3.42
C LEU A 168 -5.57 -22.04 2.64
N LEU A 169 -5.50 -21.58 1.39
CA LEU A 169 -6.70 -21.19 0.65
C LEU A 169 -7.70 -22.34 0.50
N VAL A 170 -7.24 -23.53 0.16
CA VAL A 170 -8.09 -24.71 0.02
C VAL A 170 -8.59 -25.22 1.37
N PRO A 171 -7.74 -25.44 2.41
CA PRO A 171 -8.19 -25.77 3.76
C PRO A 171 -9.20 -24.79 4.36
N LEU A 172 -9.04 -23.48 4.10
CA LEU A 172 -10.00 -22.48 4.56
C LEU A 172 -11.38 -22.61 3.88
N ARG A 173 -11.42 -22.99 2.60
CA ARG A 173 -12.69 -23.29 1.90
C ARG A 173 -13.41 -24.47 2.53
N GLU A 174 -12.67 -25.51 2.89
CA GLU A 174 -13.19 -26.73 3.53
C GLU A 174 -13.69 -26.40 4.93
N LEU A 175 -12.88 -25.71 5.75
CA LEU A 175 -13.29 -25.26 7.08
C LEU A 175 -14.60 -24.47 7.02
N VAL A 176 -14.60 -23.37 6.25
CA VAL A 176 -15.80 -22.51 6.20
C VAL A 176 -17.01 -23.27 5.63
N GLY A 177 -16.80 -24.18 4.67
CA GLY A 177 -17.85 -25.01 4.09
C GLY A 177 -18.50 -25.95 5.11
N SER A 178 -17.77 -26.39 6.12
CA SER A 178 -18.26 -27.27 7.18
C SER A 178 -18.98 -26.53 8.31
N LEU A 179 -18.75 -25.19 8.47
CA LEU A 179 -19.37 -24.42 9.51
C LEU A 179 -20.88 -24.21 9.27
N SER A 180 -21.66 -24.20 10.34
CA SER A 180 -23.08 -23.89 10.29
C SER A 180 -23.37 -22.48 9.77
N ILE A 181 -22.41 -21.55 9.98
CA ILE A 181 -22.48 -20.13 9.59
C ILE A 181 -21.79 -19.83 8.25
N ARG A 182 -21.53 -20.82 7.37
CA ARG A 182 -20.82 -20.64 6.09
C ARG A 182 -21.34 -19.51 5.20
N ASP A 183 -22.63 -19.18 5.27
CA ASP A 183 -23.25 -18.07 4.55
C ASP A 183 -23.15 -16.73 5.32
N ARG A 184 -22.62 -16.74 6.53
CA ARG A 184 -22.53 -15.63 7.47
C ARG A 184 -21.08 -15.28 7.85
N LEU A 185 -20.09 -15.78 7.09
CA LEU A 185 -18.68 -15.47 7.21
C LEU A 185 -18.19 -14.84 5.88
N PRO A 186 -18.35 -13.52 5.70
CA PRO A 186 -18.07 -12.86 4.41
C PRO A 186 -16.60 -12.60 4.13
N GLN A 187 -15.72 -12.66 5.15
CA GLN A 187 -14.34 -12.21 5.02
C GLN A 187 -13.40 -12.91 5.99
N ILE A 188 -12.19 -13.17 5.53
CA ILE A 188 -11.04 -13.61 6.33
C ILE A 188 -9.91 -12.63 6.09
N GLU A 189 -9.39 -11.99 7.16
CA GLU A 189 -8.16 -11.21 7.06
C GLU A 189 -6.98 -12.07 7.49
N VAL A 190 -5.89 -11.95 6.75
CA VAL A 190 -4.61 -12.63 7.02
C VAL A 190 -3.63 -11.57 7.49
N ALA A 191 -2.96 -11.82 8.61
CA ALA A 191 -1.88 -10.99 9.11
C ALA A 191 -0.74 -11.89 9.58
N GLN A 192 0.42 -11.76 8.94
CA GLN A 192 1.64 -12.49 9.26
C GLN A 192 2.62 -11.58 9.98
N GLY A 193 3.02 -11.97 11.18
CA GLY A 193 4.19 -11.43 11.88
C GLY A 193 5.44 -12.26 11.59
N GLU A 194 6.50 -12.05 12.36
CA GLU A 194 7.74 -12.84 12.20
C GLU A 194 7.53 -14.29 12.56
N SER A 195 6.87 -14.58 13.68
CA SER A 195 6.66 -15.94 14.20
C SER A 195 5.21 -16.40 14.19
N VAL A 196 4.25 -15.48 14.04
CA VAL A 196 2.81 -15.73 14.18
C VAL A 196 2.08 -15.44 12.89
N LEU A 197 1.20 -16.36 12.51
CA LEU A 197 0.20 -16.15 11.47
C LEU A 197 -1.18 -16.05 12.12
N ALA A 198 -1.81 -14.89 12.01
CA ALA A 198 -3.14 -14.64 12.53
C ALA A 198 -4.18 -14.58 11.40
N LEU A 199 -5.33 -15.18 11.61
CA LEU A 199 -6.51 -15.06 10.77
C LEU A 199 -7.63 -14.38 11.55
N VAL A 200 -8.23 -13.34 10.99
CA VAL A 200 -9.43 -12.71 11.54
C VAL A 200 -10.63 -13.20 10.75
N LEU A 201 -11.51 -13.96 11.38
CA LEU A 201 -12.76 -14.41 10.80
C LEU A 201 -13.84 -13.37 11.10
N ARG A 202 -14.30 -12.68 10.06
CA ARG A 202 -15.46 -11.80 10.20
C ARG A 202 -16.73 -12.65 10.19
N ILE A 203 -17.43 -12.68 11.33
CA ILE A 203 -18.65 -13.48 11.52
C ILE A 203 -19.86 -12.55 11.73
N LEU A 204 -20.96 -12.84 11.06
CA LEU A 204 -22.22 -12.11 11.18
C LEU A 204 -23.22 -12.82 12.10
N MET A 205 -22.85 -13.99 12.62
CA MET A 205 -23.58 -14.77 13.64
C MET A 205 -22.55 -15.48 14.53
N PRO A 206 -22.88 -15.72 15.81
CA PRO A 206 -22.01 -16.48 16.70
C PRO A 206 -21.73 -17.89 16.18
N LEU A 207 -20.56 -18.44 16.51
CA LEU A 207 -20.19 -19.83 16.26
C LEU A 207 -20.95 -20.72 17.23
N SER A 208 -21.54 -21.82 16.74
CA SER A 208 -22.04 -22.90 17.59
C SER A 208 -20.86 -23.62 18.28
N ASP A 209 -21.14 -24.41 19.33
CA ASP A 209 -20.08 -25.20 20.00
C ASP A 209 -19.36 -26.15 19.06
N ALA A 210 -20.10 -26.75 18.11
CA ALA A 210 -19.51 -27.60 17.06
C ALA A 210 -18.61 -26.78 16.13
N ASP A 211 -19.02 -25.60 15.69
CA ASP A 211 -18.20 -24.70 14.87
C ASP A 211 -16.94 -24.27 15.61
N GLN A 212 -17.06 -23.92 16.91
CA GLN A 212 -15.92 -23.56 17.75
C GLN A 212 -14.90 -24.70 17.84
N GLY A 213 -15.36 -25.95 18.00
CA GLY A 213 -14.51 -27.12 18.00
C GLY A 213 -13.73 -27.27 16.68
N GLN A 214 -14.40 -27.12 15.54
CA GLN A 214 -13.77 -27.20 14.21
C GLN A 214 -12.73 -26.11 14.01
N VAL A 215 -13.04 -24.86 14.37
CA VAL A 215 -12.14 -23.70 14.24
C VAL A 215 -10.90 -23.89 15.13
N ARG A 216 -11.05 -24.39 16.37
CA ARG A 216 -9.91 -24.68 17.27
C ARG A 216 -9.03 -25.80 16.71
N THR A 217 -9.63 -26.87 16.20
CA THR A 217 -8.89 -27.99 15.59
C THR A 217 -8.08 -27.49 14.37
N PHE A 218 -8.70 -26.67 13.52
CA PHE A 218 -8.03 -26.05 12.38
C PHE A 218 -6.85 -25.16 12.80
N ALA A 219 -7.05 -24.32 13.81
CA ALA A 219 -6.01 -23.45 14.34
C ALA A 219 -4.80 -24.25 14.86
N GLN A 220 -5.07 -25.32 15.59
CA GLN A 220 -4.03 -26.21 16.13
C GLN A 220 -3.28 -26.97 15.02
N GLN A 221 -3.99 -27.50 14.03
CA GLN A 221 -3.40 -28.24 12.91
C GLN A 221 -2.45 -27.39 12.06
N HIS A 222 -2.79 -26.10 11.89
CA HIS A 222 -2.02 -25.19 11.04
C HIS A 222 -1.11 -24.23 11.83
N GLY A 223 -1.11 -24.28 13.16
CA GLY A 223 -0.28 -23.40 14.00
C GLY A 223 -0.68 -21.92 13.89
N LEU A 224 -1.99 -21.63 13.89
CA LEU A 224 -2.54 -20.31 13.62
C LEU A 224 -3.17 -19.67 14.86
N GLU A 225 -3.09 -18.34 14.95
CA GLU A 225 -4.01 -17.58 15.78
C GLU A 225 -5.32 -17.31 15.04
N ILE A 226 -6.43 -17.55 15.69
CA ILE A 226 -7.75 -17.18 15.18
C ILE A 226 -8.32 -16.07 16.03
N TRP A 227 -8.72 -15.01 15.36
CA TRP A 227 -9.43 -13.85 15.92
C TRP A 227 -10.82 -13.80 15.32
N LEU A 228 -11.81 -13.41 16.12
CA LEU A 228 -13.19 -13.20 15.66
C LEU A 228 -13.49 -11.71 15.60
N GLN A 229 -14.16 -11.30 14.53
CA GLN A 229 -14.68 -9.95 14.35
C GLN A 229 -16.18 -10.01 14.11
N THR A 230 -16.95 -9.47 15.05
CA THR A 230 -18.42 -9.52 15.03
C THR A 230 -19.08 -8.27 14.42
N SER A 231 -18.35 -7.14 14.41
CA SER A 231 -18.85 -5.86 13.90
C SER A 231 -17.70 -5.03 13.29
N GLY A 232 -17.41 -3.84 13.81
CA GLY A 232 -16.35 -2.95 13.33
C GLY A 232 -14.94 -3.43 13.67
N PRO A 233 -13.90 -2.70 13.21
CA PRO A 233 -12.50 -3.06 13.44
C PRO A 233 -12.11 -3.22 14.91
N ASP A 234 -12.78 -2.50 15.80
CA ASP A 234 -12.49 -2.50 17.25
C ASP A 234 -13.11 -3.70 17.99
N THR A 235 -13.91 -4.54 17.31
CA THR A 235 -14.60 -5.69 17.91
C THR A 235 -13.82 -7.00 17.72
N ILE A 236 -12.52 -6.93 17.45
CA ILE A 236 -11.71 -8.14 17.31
C ILE A 236 -11.31 -8.69 18.67
N GLU A 237 -11.49 -9.99 18.84
CA GLU A 237 -11.11 -10.73 20.03
C GLU A 237 -10.32 -11.98 19.66
N LEU A 238 -9.27 -12.29 20.43
CA LEU A 238 -8.54 -13.54 20.26
C LEU A 238 -9.44 -14.70 20.65
N PHE A 239 -9.71 -15.59 19.69
CA PHE A 239 -10.54 -16.76 19.93
C PHE A 239 -9.71 -17.97 20.35
N CYS A 240 -8.58 -18.21 19.70
CA CYS A 240 -7.62 -19.24 20.09
C CYS A 240 -6.23 -18.95 19.51
N SER A 241 -5.21 -19.38 20.25
CA SER A 241 -3.81 -19.34 19.87
C SER A 241 -3.16 -20.70 20.16
N PRO A 242 -2.20 -21.16 19.35
CA PRO A 242 -1.41 -22.35 19.64
C PRO A 242 -0.45 -22.14 20.83
N ALA A 243 -0.07 -20.89 21.14
CA ALA A 243 0.76 -20.54 22.28
C ALA A 243 -0.13 -20.24 23.51
N ALA A 244 0.24 -20.79 24.67
CA ALA A 244 -0.53 -20.65 25.91
C ALA A 244 -0.55 -19.20 26.45
N ASP A 245 0.42 -18.37 26.08
CA ASP A 245 0.64 -16.99 26.54
C ASP A 245 0.32 -15.92 25.50
N GLY A 246 -0.18 -16.33 24.32
CA GLY A 246 -0.45 -15.41 23.19
C GLY A 246 0.83 -14.78 22.66
N SER A 247 1.46 -15.41 21.66
CA SER A 247 2.62 -14.84 21.00
C SER A 247 2.26 -13.49 20.35
N ALA A 248 3.11 -12.49 20.51
CA ALA A 248 2.85 -11.18 19.93
C ALA A 248 3.00 -11.23 18.39
N LEU A 249 1.96 -10.81 17.70
CA LEU A 249 2.02 -10.53 16.27
C LEU A 249 2.87 -9.26 16.08
N ASP A 250 4.05 -9.38 15.51
CA ASP A 250 4.99 -8.27 15.32
C ASP A 250 5.83 -8.40 14.05
N TYR A 251 6.53 -7.33 13.72
CA TYR A 251 7.64 -7.33 12.77
C TYR A 251 8.80 -6.51 13.34
N THR A 252 10.01 -6.71 12.84
CA THR A 252 11.20 -5.97 13.28
C THR A 252 11.72 -5.03 12.21
N LEU A 253 12.43 -4.00 12.66
CA LEU A 253 13.23 -3.08 11.87
C LEU A 253 14.68 -3.21 12.34
N PRO A 254 15.44 -4.20 11.84
CA PRO A 254 16.71 -4.62 12.43
C PRO A 254 17.79 -3.53 12.43
N GLU A 255 17.81 -2.65 11.41
CA GLU A 255 18.77 -1.52 11.33
C GLU A 255 18.69 -0.59 12.55
N PHE A 256 17.54 -0.56 13.22
CA PHE A 256 17.26 0.32 14.37
C PHE A 256 17.06 -0.43 15.67
N GLY A 257 17.09 -1.77 15.66
CA GLY A 257 16.80 -2.60 16.83
C GLY A 257 15.36 -2.44 17.33
N VAL A 258 14.43 -2.06 16.47
CA VAL A 258 13.04 -1.76 16.83
C VAL A 258 12.14 -2.96 16.52
N ARG A 259 11.32 -3.36 17.49
CA ARG A 259 10.27 -4.35 17.38
C ARG A 259 8.90 -3.66 17.34
N MET A 260 8.04 -4.06 16.42
CA MET A 260 6.76 -3.41 16.12
C MET A 260 5.58 -4.36 16.37
N PRO A 261 5.11 -4.52 17.62
CA PRO A 261 3.88 -5.24 17.88
C PRO A 261 2.66 -4.56 17.25
N PHE A 262 1.75 -5.37 16.70
CA PHE A 262 0.51 -4.88 16.08
C PHE A 262 -0.66 -5.84 16.29
N LYS A 263 -1.89 -5.37 16.17
CA LYS A 263 -3.08 -6.23 16.09
C LYS A 263 -3.35 -6.62 14.64
N PRO A 264 -3.99 -7.76 14.38
CA PRO A 264 -4.26 -8.23 13.01
C PRO A 264 -4.99 -7.21 12.14
N THR A 265 -5.78 -6.29 12.72
CA THR A 265 -6.50 -5.23 12.01
C THR A 265 -5.76 -3.90 11.94
N ASP A 266 -4.66 -3.71 12.67
CA ASP A 266 -3.83 -2.51 12.57
C ASP A 266 -3.21 -2.41 11.17
N PHE A 267 -3.12 -1.22 10.62
CA PHE A 267 -2.45 -1.03 9.33
C PHE A 267 -0.93 -1.28 9.47
N THR A 268 -0.41 -2.18 8.66
CA THR A 268 1.04 -2.39 8.47
C THR A 268 1.32 -2.54 6.98
N GLN A 269 2.53 -2.22 6.55
CA GLN A 269 2.95 -2.43 5.16
C GLN A 269 2.90 -3.92 4.81
N VAL A 270 2.31 -4.24 3.65
CA VAL A 270 2.06 -5.65 3.27
C VAL A 270 3.34 -6.40 2.89
N ASN A 271 4.42 -5.69 2.59
CA ASN A 271 5.72 -6.21 2.15
C ASN A 271 6.77 -5.83 3.19
N HIS A 272 6.89 -6.64 4.24
CA HIS A 272 7.78 -6.35 5.38
C HIS A 272 9.25 -6.15 4.97
N PRO A 273 9.85 -6.98 4.06
CA PRO A 273 11.21 -6.75 3.60
C PRO A 273 11.41 -5.39 2.91
N ILE A 274 10.49 -4.99 2.04
CA ILE A 274 10.55 -3.67 1.39
C ILE A 274 10.29 -2.55 2.40
N ASN A 275 9.39 -2.75 3.37
CA ASN A 275 9.17 -1.77 4.44
C ASN A 275 10.47 -1.49 5.23
N ALA A 276 11.21 -2.51 5.62
CA ALA A 276 12.48 -2.32 6.33
C ALA A 276 13.49 -1.50 5.51
N VAL A 277 13.60 -1.78 4.19
CA VAL A 277 14.48 -1.01 3.28
C VAL A 277 13.96 0.42 3.08
N LEU A 278 12.65 0.62 2.96
CA LEU A 278 12.03 1.93 2.81
C LEU A 278 12.26 2.79 4.07
N VAL A 279 12.02 2.23 5.26
CA VAL A 279 12.26 2.93 6.53
C VAL A 279 13.74 3.33 6.65
N GLY A 280 14.67 2.41 6.41
CA GLY A 280 16.10 2.71 6.42
C GLY A 280 16.48 3.80 5.42
N ARG A 281 15.94 3.76 4.20
CA ARG A 281 16.16 4.81 3.20
C ARG A 281 15.56 6.15 3.62
N ALA A 282 14.34 6.17 4.13
CA ALA A 282 13.66 7.38 4.56
C ALA A 282 14.43 8.08 5.70
N VAL A 283 14.89 7.31 6.69
CA VAL A 283 15.71 7.85 7.79
C VAL A 283 17.05 8.40 7.27
N ARG A 284 17.74 7.68 6.38
CA ARG A 284 19.00 8.19 5.77
C ARG A 284 18.79 9.43 4.91
N LEU A 285 17.70 9.51 4.14
CA LEU A 285 17.37 10.69 3.33
C LEU A 285 16.96 11.87 4.20
N LEU A 286 16.23 11.62 5.28
CA LEU A 286 15.86 12.66 6.23
C LEU A 286 17.07 13.16 6.99
N ASP A 287 18.04 12.26 7.32
CA ASP A 287 19.32 12.54 7.99
C ASP A 287 19.16 13.29 9.33
N PRO A 288 18.34 12.79 10.28
CA PRO A 288 18.12 13.46 11.54
C PRO A 288 19.41 13.48 12.40
N GLN A 289 19.67 14.61 13.06
CA GLN A 289 20.83 14.77 13.95
C GLN A 289 20.44 14.53 15.42
N PRO A 290 21.40 14.14 16.30
CA PRO A 290 21.10 13.77 17.69
C PRO A 290 20.40 14.83 18.54
N ASP A 291 20.57 16.10 18.23
CA ASP A 291 19.99 17.27 18.92
C ASP A 291 18.72 17.81 18.28
N GLU A 292 18.30 17.23 17.12
CA GLU A 292 17.17 17.72 16.35
C GLU A 292 15.82 17.21 16.86
N ARG A 293 14.78 18.01 16.59
CA ARG A 293 13.37 17.69 16.79
C ARG A 293 12.72 17.37 15.45
N VAL A 294 12.13 16.17 15.34
CA VAL A 294 11.56 15.64 14.11
C VAL A 294 10.04 15.47 14.25
N ALA A 295 9.29 15.75 13.18
CA ALA A 295 7.88 15.36 13.08
C ALA A 295 7.71 14.18 12.14
N ASP A 296 6.87 13.21 12.54
CA ASP A 296 6.40 12.09 11.72
C ASP A 296 4.88 12.20 11.57
N LEU A 297 4.42 12.53 10.38
CA LEU A 297 3.04 12.88 10.10
C LEU A 297 2.34 11.76 9.34
N PHE A 298 1.15 11.37 9.81
CA PHE A 298 0.46 10.13 9.49
C PHE A 298 1.23 8.91 10.00
N CYS A 299 1.70 9.01 11.25
CA CYS A 299 2.70 8.09 11.80
C CYS A 299 2.20 6.65 12.04
N GLY A 300 0.89 6.40 11.93
CA GLY A 300 0.31 5.08 12.17
C GLY A 300 0.67 4.53 13.56
N LEU A 301 1.19 3.31 13.60
CA LEU A 301 1.66 2.64 14.82
C LEU A 301 3.14 2.97 15.17
N GLY A 302 3.74 3.97 14.48
CA GLY A 302 5.11 4.42 14.74
C GLY A 302 6.17 3.84 13.81
N ASN A 303 5.79 3.35 12.63
CA ASN A 303 6.69 2.67 11.68
C ASN A 303 7.95 3.48 11.32
N PHE A 304 7.84 4.80 11.20
CA PHE A 304 8.97 5.72 11.01
C PHE A 304 9.36 6.41 12.32
N SER A 305 8.40 6.72 13.20
CA SER A 305 8.65 7.46 14.45
C SER A 305 9.68 6.77 15.33
N LEU A 306 9.57 5.44 15.51
CA LEU A 306 10.47 4.73 16.40
C LEU A 306 11.91 4.65 15.86
N PRO A 307 12.13 4.31 14.57
CA PRO A 307 13.44 4.43 13.92
C PRO A 307 14.04 5.84 14.01
N LEU A 308 13.25 6.89 13.79
CA LEU A 308 13.69 8.28 13.92
C LEU A 308 14.13 8.60 15.35
N ALA A 309 13.38 8.15 16.35
CA ALA A 309 13.71 8.36 17.76
C ALA A 309 15.04 7.71 18.22
N THR A 310 15.54 6.72 17.46
CA THR A 310 16.89 6.17 17.71
C THR A 310 18.01 7.10 17.25
N ARG A 311 17.70 8.14 16.44
CA ARG A 311 18.68 9.01 15.76
C ARG A 311 18.62 10.47 16.16
N CYS A 312 17.55 10.94 16.81
CA CYS A 312 17.36 12.34 17.16
C CYS A 312 16.99 12.53 18.64
N ALA A 313 16.86 13.79 19.05
CA ALA A 313 16.49 14.14 20.43
C ALA A 313 15.03 13.82 20.71
N GLN A 314 14.12 14.22 19.82
CA GLN A 314 12.69 14.07 20.03
C GLN A 314 11.93 13.85 18.71
N VAL A 315 10.92 12.99 18.74
CA VAL A 315 9.97 12.78 17.65
C VAL A 315 8.56 13.12 18.13
N LEU A 316 7.84 13.96 17.35
CA LEU A 316 6.41 14.13 17.46
C LEU A 316 5.74 13.31 16.35
N GLY A 317 4.98 12.28 16.71
CA GLY A 317 4.12 11.52 15.80
C GLY A 317 2.70 12.07 15.83
N ILE A 318 2.12 12.37 14.66
CA ILE A 318 0.70 12.79 14.55
C ILE A 318 -0.04 11.79 13.67
N GLU A 319 -1.18 11.32 14.16
CA GLU A 319 -2.02 10.31 13.49
C GLU A 319 -3.51 10.61 13.73
N GLY A 320 -4.36 10.35 12.74
CA GLY A 320 -5.81 10.57 12.84
C GLY A 320 -6.51 9.58 13.77
N SER A 321 -6.03 8.35 13.85
CA SER A 321 -6.63 7.28 14.65
C SER A 321 -6.12 7.27 16.07
N LYS A 322 -7.00 7.52 17.05
CA LYS A 322 -6.68 7.40 18.49
C LYS A 322 -6.16 6.00 18.86
N THR A 323 -6.69 4.95 18.23
CA THR A 323 -6.26 3.56 18.45
C THR A 323 -4.83 3.34 18.00
N LEU A 324 -4.44 3.87 16.82
CA LEU A 324 -3.06 3.78 16.32
C LEU A 324 -2.11 4.64 17.16
N VAL A 325 -2.52 5.83 17.61
CA VAL A 325 -1.74 6.66 18.56
C VAL A 325 -1.44 5.90 19.84
N ALA A 326 -2.42 5.26 20.44
CA ALA A 326 -2.22 4.43 21.64
C ALA A 326 -1.28 3.25 21.34
N ARG A 327 -1.36 2.64 20.16
CA ARG A 327 -0.46 1.58 19.72
C ARG A 327 0.97 2.09 19.55
N ALA A 328 1.15 3.25 18.88
CA ALA A 328 2.45 3.88 18.70
C ALA A 328 3.12 4.20 20.06
N GLN A 329 2.35 4.72 21.01
CA GLN A 329 2.83 4.98 22.37
C GLN A 329 3.27 3.69 23.08
N ALA A 330 2.46 2.63 23.01
CA ALA A 330 2.79 1.33 23.60
C ALA A 330 4.06 0.74 22.95
N ASN A 331 4.16 0.80 21.62
CA ASN A 331 5.33 0.35 20.88
C ASN A 331 6.59 1.13 21.28
N SER A 332 6.48 2.45 21.46
CA SER A 332 7.60 3.29 21.89
C SER A 332 8.10 2.90 23.27
N ILE A 333 7.19 2.71 24.23
CA ILE A 333 7.54 2.28 25.61
C ILE A 333 8.21 0.91 25.56
N ALA A 334 7.65 -0.05 24.81
CA ALA A 334 8.20 -1.41 24.69
C ALA A 334 9.61 -1.45 24.09
N ASN A 335 9.97 -0.44 23.26
CA ASN A 335 11.31 -0.29 22.68
C ASN A 335 12.24 0.63 23.51
N GLY A 336 11.84 1.10 24.71
CA GLY A 336 12.65 2.00 25.52
C GLY A 336 12.80 3.42 24.95
N LEU A 337 11.87 3.84 24.06
CA LEU A 337 11.89 5.13 23.36
C LEU A 337 10.85 6.13 23.89
N GLY A 338 10.13 5.79 24.98
CA GLY A 338 9.00 6.58 25.48
C GLY A 338 9.35 8.02 25.85
N GLU A 339 10.56 8.29 26.32
CA GLU A 339 11.02 9.64 26.66
C GLU A 339 11.39 10.49 25.44
N LYS A 340 11.67 9.84 24.31
CA LYS A 340 12.06 10.50 23.05
C LYS A 340 10.88 10.72 22.08
N THR A 341 9.71 10.20 22.39
CA THR A 341 8.55 10.27 21.50
C THR A 341 7.33 10.84 22.19
N VAL A 342 6.59 11.64 21.43
CA VAL A 342 5.27 12.13 21.80
C VAL A 342 4.33 11.79 20.67
N PHE A 343 3.17 11.18 20.97
CA PHE A 343 2.16 10.88 19.94
C PHE A 343 0.88 11.64 20.21
N ARG A 344 0.26 12.15 19.15
CA ARG A 344 -0.97 12.94 19.23
C ARG A 344 -1.97 12.52 18.17
N ALA A 345 -3.25 12.46 18.56
CA ALA A 345 -4.34 12.26 17.62
C ALA A 345 -4.80 13.62 17.07
N ALA A 346 -4.69 13.82 15.74
CA ALA A 346 -5.20 15.00 15.05
C ALA A 346 -5.54 14.70 13.59
N ASN A 347 -6.55 15.40 13.05
CA ASN A 347 -6.90 15.31 11.63
C ASN A 347 -5.98 16.19 10.79
N LEU A 348 -4.99 15.59 10.14
CA LEU A 348 -4.03 16.29 9.30
C LEU A 348 -4.61 16.76 7.95
N PHE A 349 -5.78 16.29 7.56
CA PHE A 349 -6.46 16.77 6.36
C PHE A 349 -7.11 18.15 6.55
N GLU A 350 -7.39 18.52 7.79
CA GLU A 350 -7.98 19.81 8.20
C GLU A 350 -6.94 20.74 8.85
N LEU A 351 -5.65 20.42 8.72
CA LEU A 351 -4.58 21.19 9.32
C LEU A 351 -4.54 22.60 8.73
N THR A 352 -4.63 23.62 9.60
CA THR A 352 -4.45 25.00 9.21
C THR A 352 -3.01 25.45 9.48
N PRO A 353 -2.49 26.50 8.78
CA PRO A 353 -1.18 27.06 9.07
C PRO A 353 -1.04 27.53 10.53
N ALA A 354 -2.10 28.12 11.10
CA ALA A 354 -2.11 28.56 12.50
C ALA A 354 -2.02 27.37 13.47
N ALA A 355 -2.76 26.29 13.21
CA ALA A 355 -2.67 25.07 14.02
C ALA A 355 -1.28 24.43 13.91
N TRP A 356 -0.68 24.42 12.70
CA TRP A 356 0.69 23.93 12.52
C TRP A 356 1.72 24.77 13.27
N ALA A 357 1.58 26.11 13.26
CA ALA A 357 2.49 26.99 13.99
C ALA A 357 2.52 26.74 15.51
N VAL A 358 1.40 26.31 16.09
CA VAL A 358 1.31 25.94 17.53
C VAL A 358 2.15 24.71 17.87
N GLU A 359 2.37 23.81 16.91
CA GLU A 359 3.22 22.63 17.12
C GLU A 359 4.70 22.99 17.34
N GLY A 360 5.07 24.23 17.01
CA GLY A 360 6.41 24.75 17.16
C GLY A 360 7.31 24.44 15.97
N ARG A 361 8.63 24.55 16.20
CA ARG A 361 9.64 24.35 15.17
C ARG A 361 10.09 22.89 15.14
N PHE A 362 10.23 22.37 13.93
CA PHE A 362 10.86 21.07 13.64
C PHE A 362 12.07 21.29 12.73
N ASP A 363 13.11 20.51 12.95
CA ASP A 363 14.30 20.55 12.10
C ASP A 363 14.09 19.70 10.84
N ARG A 364 13.34 18.61 10.97
CA ARG A 364 13.02 17.66 9.90
C ARG A 364 11.57 17.20 9.98
N ILE A 365 10.99 16.83 8.84
CA ILE A 365 9.63 16.29 8.77
C ILE A 365 9.62 15.07 7.86
N LEU A 366 8.98 13.99 8.31
CA LEU A 366 8.58 12.85 7.50
C LEU A 366 7.07 12.87 7.32
N ILE A 367 6.60 12.56 6.12
CA ILE A 367 5.18 12.53 5.75
C ILE A 367 4.91 11.22 5.03
N ASP A 368 3.94 10.41 5.51
CA ASP A 368 3.49 9.16 4.87
C ASP A 368 1.96 9.09 4.83
N PRO A 369 1.29 9.90 4.02
CA PRO A 369 -0.16 10.03 4.01
C PRO A 369 -0.84 8.89 3.26
N PRO A 370 -2.14 8.69 3.48
CA PRO A 370 -2.95 7.82 2.65
C PRO A 370 -3.09 8.37 1.22
N ARG A 371 -3.85 7.66 0.36
CA ARG A 371 -4.00 7.96 -1.09
C ARG A 371 -4.42 9.39 -1.43
N GLU A 372 -5.09 10.06 -0.52
CA GLU A 372 -5.56 11.44 -0.63
C GLU A 372 -4.41 12.46 -0.64
N GLY A 373 -3.21 12.06 -0.18
CA GLY A 373 -2.07 12.94 -0.02
C GLY A 373 -2.17 13.81 1.23
N ALA A 374 -1.33 14.85 1.34
CA ALA A 374 -1.22 15.76 2.48
C ALA A 374 -1.32 17.23 2.06
N PHE A 375 -2.32 17.58 1.23
CA PHE A 375 -2.42 18.91 0.62
C PHE A 375 -2.49 20.05 1.66
N ALA A 376 -3.28 19.89 2.73
CA ALA A 376 -3.39 20.90 3.79
C ALA A 376 -2.03 21.14 4.49
N LEU A 377 -1.25 20.10 4.68
CA LEU A 377 0.10 20.21 5.24
C LEU A 377 1.08 20.89 4.24
N ALA A 378 1.06 20.47 2.96
CA ALA A 378 1.87 21.12 1.92
C ALA A 378 1.56 22.60 1.83
N GLN A 379 0.28 22.97 1.93
CA GLN A 379 -0.18 24.35 1.98
C GLN A 379 0.32 25.09 3.24
N ALA A 380 0.24 24.45 4.42
CA ALA A 380 0.74 25.03 5.67
C ALA A 380 2.25 25.29 5.62
N LEU A 381 3.04 24.32 5.14
CA LEU A 381 4.51 24.44 5.00
C LEU A 381 4.95 25.46 3.95
N SER A 382 4.03 25.86 3.08
CA SER A 382 4.29 26.85 2.00
C SER A 382 3.95 28.30 2.40
N GLN A 383 3.30 28.51 3.57
CA GLN A 383 2.91 29.84 4.02
C GLN A 383 4.10 30.69 4.49
N PRO A 384 4.12 31.99 4.16
CA PRO A 384 5.08 32.93 4.75
C PRO A 384 4.97 32.98 6.28
N GLY A 385 6.10 33.04 6.96
CA GLY A 385 6.16 33.12 8.43
C GLY A 385 6.10 31.77 9.17
N ILE A 386 5.80 30.68 8.47
CA ILE A 386 5.91 29.33 9.05
C ILE A 386 7.40 28.92 9.08
N ALA A 387 7.84 28.42 10.22
CA ALA A 387 9.20 27.92 10.36
C ALA A 387 9.41 26.70 9.43
N ARG A 388 10.36 26.82 8.51
CA ARG A 388 10.67 25.77 7.55
C ARG A 388 11.65 24.77 8.15
N PRO A 389 11.36 23.45 8.13
CA PRO A 389 12.36 22.44 8.43
C PRO A 389 13.48 22.46 7.38
N ARG A 390 14.65 21.97 7.76
CA ARG A 390 15.81 21.85 6.85
C ARG A 390 15.54 20.85 5.72
N ARG A 391 14.70 19.83 6.00
CA ARG A 391 14.37 18.78 5.03
C ARG A 391 13.00 18.16 5.32
N VAL A 392 12.30 17.82 4.25
CA VAL A 392 11.06 17.04 4.29
C VAL A 392 11.28 15.79 3.44
N VAL A 393 11.00 14.62 4.01
CA VAL A 393 10.88 13.36 3.26
C VAL A 393 9.42 13.00 3.17
N TYR A 394 8.94 12.79 1.94
CA TYR A 394 7.56 12.47 1.64
C TYR A 394 7.48 11.08 1.01
N VAL A 395 6.87 10.13 1.70
CA VAL A 395 6.51 8.81 1.16
C VAL A 395 5.09 8.90 0.62
N SER A 396 4.78 8.26 -0.49
CA SER A 396 3.44 8.34 -1.09
C SER A 396 3.08 7.09 -1.88
N CYS A 397 1.88 6.58 -1.65
CA CYS A 397 1.29 5.48 -2.42
C CYS A 397 0.50 5.95 -3.66
N ASN A 398 0.54 7.25 -4.00
CA ASN A 398 -0.17 7.83 -5.14
C ASN A 398 0.66 8.97 -5.78
N ALA A 399 1.27 8.70 -6.92
CA ALA A 399 2.12 9.65 -7.63
C ALA A 399 1.39 10.94 -8.05
N ALA A 400 0.08 10.88 -8.31
CA ALA A 400 -0.69 12.05 -8.71
C ALA A 400 -0.93 13.02 -7.53
N THR A 401 -1.25 12.50 -6.33
CA THR A 401 -1.40 13.35 -5.14
C THR A 401 -0.06 13.85 -4.65
N LEU A 402 1.01 13.05 -4.72
CA LEU A 402 2.37 13.54 -4.48
C LEU A 402 2.72 14.71 -5.42
N ALA A 403 2.43 14.58 -6.71
CA ALA A 403 2.71 15.66 -7.68
C ALA A 403 1.90 16.93 -7.38
N ARG A 404 0.62 16.80 -7.00
CA ARG A 404 -0.23 17.93 -6.57
C ARG A 404 0.36 18.66 -5.34
N ASP A 405 0.75 17.89 -4.32
CA ASP A 405 1.30 18.43 -3.08
C ASP A 405 2.68 19.04 -3.30
N ALA A 406 3.51 18.39 -4.16
CA ALA A 406 4.79 18.91 -4.60
C ALA A 406 4.65 20.24 -5.39
N ALA A 407 3.60 20.37 -6.22
CA ALA A 407 3.33 21.64 -6.92
C ALA A 407 3.09 22.79 -5.93
N MET A 408 2.30 22.55 -4.88
CA MET A 408 2.07 23.54 -3.81
C MET A 408 3.39 23.91 -3.11
N MET A 409 4.20 22.92 -2.74
CA MET A 409 5.47 23.16 -2.06
C MET A 409 6.47 23.90 -2.95
N VAL A 410 6.69 23.44 -4.19
CA VAL A 410 7.76 23.96 -5.07
C VAL A 410 7.33 25.28 -5.71
N ASN A 411 6.18 25.31 -6.37
CA ASN A 411 5.78 26.46 -7.19
C ASN A 411 5.28 27.64 -6.34
N GLU A 412 4.70 27.37 -5.17
CA GLU A 412 4.12 28.41 -4.30
C GLU A 412 4.93 28.58 -3.01
N GLY A 413 5.42 27.48 -2.45
CA GLY A 413 6.14 27.48 -1.17
C GLY A 413 7.65 27.76 -1.27
N GLY A 414 8.23 27.81 -2.49
CA GLY A 414 9.66 28.03 -2.67
C GLY A 414 10.53 26.88 -2.13
N TRP A 415 10.02 25.65 -2.17
CA TRP A 415 10.78 24.45 -1.90
C TRP A 415 11.47 23.95 -3.18
N VAL A 416 12.51 23.14 -3.01
CA VAL A 416 13.20 22.45 -4.11
C VAL A 416 12.99 20.96 -3.95
N LEU A 417 12.52 20.29 -4.99
CA LEU A 417 12.47 18.83 -5.07
C LEU A 417 13.86 18.32 -5.41
N ARG A 418 14.63 17.90 -4.38
CA ARG A 418 16.00 17.42 -4.53
C ARG A 418 16.04 16.05 -5.19
N GLN A 419 15.24 15.14 -4.65
CA GLN A 419 15.27 13.73 -5.08
C GLN A 419 13.87 13.15 -5.11
N ALA A 420 13.64 12.22 -6.03
CA ALA A 420 12.44 11.38 -6.04
C ALA A 420 12.78 9.99 -6.58
N GLY A 421 12.05 8.97 -6.17
CA GLY A 421 12.22 7.62 -6.66
C GLY A 421 11.07 6.70 -6.30
N VAL A 422 11.00 5.55 -6.96
CA VAL A 422 9.93 4.58 -6.73
C VAL A 422 10.35 3.50 -5.75
N VAL A 423 9.35 2.99 -5.05
CA VAL A 423 9.43 1.85 -4.15
C VAL A 423 8.51 0.76 -4.70
N ASN A 424 9.07 -0.37 -5.10
CA ASN A 424 8.25 -1.48 -5.61
C ASN A 424 7.63 -2.28 -4.46
N MET A 425 6.82 -1.60 -3.63
CA MET A 425 6.11 -2.18 -2.50
C MET A 425 5.12 -3.26 -2.92
N PHE A 426 4.51 -3.10 -4.10
CA PHE A 426 3.47 -3.96 -4.65
C PHE A 426 3.88 -4.52 -6.02
N PRO A 427 4.85 -5.46 -6.10
CA PRO A 427 5.17 -6.15 -7.35
C PRO A 427 3.93 -6.79 -7.99
N ASN A 428 3.92 -6.90 -9.31
CA ASN A 428 2.82 -7.45 -10.11
C ASN A 428 1.51 -6.65 -10.10
N THR A 429 1.52 -5.44 -9.53
CA THR A 429 0.37 -4.52 -9.55
C THR A 429 0.78 -3.16 -10.10
N SER A 430 -0.20 -2.37 -10.55
CA SER A 430 0.00 -1.02 -11.05
C SER A 430 0.21 0.03 -9.93
N HIS A 431 0.13 -0.34 -8.66
CA HIS A 431 0.37 0.58 -7.55
C HIS A 431 1.80 1.10 -7.57
N VAL A 432 1.93 2.43 -7.49
CA VAL A 432 3.21 3.12 -7.44
C VAL A 432 3.38 3.71 -6.04
N GLU A 433 4.34 3.17 -5.30
CA GLU A 433 4.84 3.77 -4.09
C GLU A 433 6.07 4.60 -4.43
N SER A 434 6.24 5.75 -3.81
CA SER A 434 7.32 6.68 -4.12
C SER A 434 7.85 7.36 -2.87
N ILE A 435 9.08 7.87 -2.94
CA ILE A 435 9.72 8.66 -1.91
C ILE A 435 10.30 9.92 -2.57
N ALA A 436 10.11 11.08 -1.94
CA ALA A 436 10.58 12.37 -2.40
C ALA A 436 11.26 13.15 -1.27
N VAL A 437 12.24 13.96 -1.62
CA VAL A 437 13.01 14.79 -0.69
C VAL A 437 12.88 16.25 -1.10
N PHE A 438 12.42 17.08 -0.17
CA PHE A 438 12.30 18.52 -0.37
C PHE A 438 13.20 19.25 0.62
N GLU A 439 13.83 20.34 0.14
CA GLU A 439 14.59 21.29 0.96
C GLU A 439 14.13 22.72 0.66
N PRO A 440 14.26 23.64 1.62
CA PRO A 440 14.00 25.04 1.36
C PRO A 440 14.87 25.56 0.20
N GLY A 441 14.24 26.14 -0.79
CA GLY A 441 14.93 26.90 -1.84
C GLY A 441 15.19 28.35 -1.41
N PRO A 442 15.85 29.14 -2.27
CA PRO A 442 15.92 30.57 -2.07
C PRO A 442 14.48 31.13 -2.03
N VAL A 443 14.20 31.95 -1.01
CA VAL A 443 12.88 32.59 -0.90
C VAL A 443 12.65 33.39 -2.17
N PRO A 444 11.57 33.18 -2.94
CA PRO A 444 11.27 34.05 -4.07
C PRO A 444 11.16 35.49 -3.54
N LEU A 445 12.04 36.34 -3.99
CA LEU A 445 11.82 37.78 -3.79
C LEU A 445 10.51 38.08 -4.51
N LYS A 446 9.44 38.42 -3.75
CA LYS A 446 8.25 38.96 -4.35
C LYS A 446 8.75 40.18 -5.17
N ALA A 447 8.49 40.18 -6.48
CA ALA A 447 8.63 41.38 -7.25
C ALA A 447 7.88 42.48 -6.48
N ALA A 448 8.58 43.51 -6.11
CA ALA A 448 7.94 44.70 -5.55
C ALA A 448 7.04 45.27 -6.66
N ASP A 449 5.72 45.29 -6.38
CA ASP A 449 4.74 45.96 -7.24
C ASP A 449 5.03 47.42 -7.35
#